data_88a43c53a61e4e68f9c132ed79772817
#
_entry.id   88a43c53a61e4e68f9c132ed79772817
#
_cell.length_a   1.000
_cell.length_b   1.000
_cell.length_c   1.000
_cell.angle_alpha   90.00
_cell.angle_beta   90.00
_cell.angle_gamma   90.00
#
_symmetry.space_group_name_H-M   'P 1'
#
loop_
_entity.id
_entity.type
_entity.pdbx_description
1 polymer ?
#
loop_
_entity_poly.entity_id
_entity_poly.type
_entity_poly.pdbx_seq_one_letter_code
_entity_poly.pdbx_strand_id
1 'polypeptide(L)'
;MTIRRRTGLTLVGIACALFVVLIFLLPLLLNADRYRTKLVSYLEGKTGKKVEIGRLAVTFSPGLAIQVNDFGVKSPPLFPPSYIVKVARIDAQLDVRSLLHRQVVIKSLVLEQPTINLVSDPDGPWNFENPGPQNTPSTFPFGVVSRVEIRRGHVTLSNLLPSDAAGPVFFEAHDISSELENVNVDAIADPASTTLDGEGTLKAGLLRFGSIEAKNLISSIRLQARQVLFTDVKAETDGGNATGELSIKLSGKNASFKTDARMKGIDVAHLLMAFPGARGKMTGKMEGELKIAGEIEHSRHPLEGLHGSGHLTVRNGDVPSLRLNANLMKLAHYNDLGPAKNDPSSFNFVSTDLELDRERITSKVIDIDGYGVDLDGSGTVSLSGSDELNYQGVAEIVSQQGFVTNLIARLAGGTLKDSKLSFPFHIGGTIDSPVFAKGSKGKKVN
;
A
#
# COMPACT_ATOMS: atom_id res chain seq x y z
N MET A 1 56.44 -43.62 -30.48
CA MET A 1 55.10 -43.48 -29.81
C MET A 1 54.68 -42.05 -29.60
N THR A 2 55.18 -41.10 -30.36
CA THR A 2 55.00 -39.64 -30.18
C THR A 2 54.11 -38.96 -31.22
N ILE A 3 53.72 -39.63 -32.29
CA ILE A 3 52.93 -39.04 -33.39
C ILE A 3 51.42 -39.01 -33.11
N ARG A 4 50.90 -39.97 -32.32
CA ARG A 4 49.46 -40.03 -31.97
C ARG A 4 48.96 -38.97 -30.98
N ARG A 5 49.85 -38.37 -30.18
CA ARG A 5 49.48 -37.30 -29.23
C ARG A 5 49.29 -35.92 -29.88
N ARG A 6 50.05 -35.64 -30.94
CA ARG A 6 49.95 -34.34 -31.64
C ARG A 6 48.71 -34.23 -32.49
N THR A 7 48.27 -35.30 -33.14
CA THR A 7 47.00 -35.31 -33.92
C THR A 7 45.76 -35.18 -33.01
N GLY A 8 45.79 -35.69 -31.78
CA GLY A 8 44.70 -35.51 -30.83
C GLY A 8 44.53 -34.04 -30.35
N LEU A 9 45.67 -33.36 -30.07
CA LEU A 9 45.64 -31.95 -29.65
C LEU A 9 45.18 -31.00 -30.77
N THR A 10 45.57 -31.27 -32.01
CA THR A 10 45.12 -30.47 -33.16
C THR A 10 43.64 -30.68 -33.46
N LEU A 11 43.11 -31.89 -33.33
CA LEU A 11 41.66 -32.14 -33.47
C LEU A 11 40.83 -31.46 -32.38
N VAL A 12 41.29 -31.47 -31.11
CA VAL A 12 40.64 -30.74 -30.03
C VAL A 12 40.71 -29.23 -30.26
N GLY A 13 41.85 -28.70 -30.71
CA GLY A 13 42.01 -27.29 -31.07
C GLY A 13 41.07 -26.85 -32.20
N ILE A 14 40.93 -27.69 -33.25
CA ILE A 14 40.00 -27.43 -34.36
C ILE A 14 38.52 -27.51 -33.88
N ALA A 15 38.20 -28.49 -33.01
CA ALA A 15 36.87 -28.61 -32.45
C ALA A 15 36.50 -27.41 -31.53
N CYS A 16 37.45 -26.94 -30.70
CA CYS A 16 37.29 -25.72 -29.93
C CYS A 16 37.15 -24.46 -30.79
N ALA A 17 37.97 -24.34 -31.86
CA ALA A 17 37.86 -23.21 -32.79
C ALA A 17 36.53 -23.24 -33.55
N LEU A 18 36.09 -24.42 -34.01
CA LEU A 18 34.77 -24.58 -34.66
C LEU A 18 33.63 -24.28 -33.68
N PHE A 19 33.75 -24.69 -32.40
CA PHE A 19 32.78 -24.39 -31.37
C PHE A 19 32.70 -22.90 -31.05
N VAL A 20 33.85 -22.23 -30.97
CA VAL A 20 33.91 -20.75 -30.81
C VAL A 20 33.33 -20.05 -32.04
N VAL A 21 33.68 -20.46 -33.25
CA VAL A 21 33.12 -19.91 -34.50
C VAL A 21 31.63 -20.17 -34.54
N LEU A 22 31.12 -21.33 -34.14
CA LEU A 22 29.71 -21.66 -34.05
C LEU A 22 28.99 -20.77 -33.06
N ILE A 23 29.59 -20.51 -31.91
CA ILE A 23 29.03 -19.57 -30.90
C ILE A 23 28.93 -18.13 -31.45
N PHE A 24 29.91 -17.69 -32.19
CA PHE A 24 29.90 -16.35 -32.80
C PHE A 24 29.04 -16.23 -34.09
N LEU A 25 28.89 -17.32 -34.86
CA LEU A 25 28.06 -17.37 -36.05
C LEU A 25 26.60 -17.69 -35.77
N LEU A 26 26.29 -18.42 -34.66
CA LEU A 26 24.92 -18.75 -34.30
C LEU A 26 24.00 -17.52 -34.12
N PRO A 27 24.42 -16.41 -33.50
CA PRO A 27 23.61 -15.18 -33.43
C PRO A 27 23.38 -14.53 -34.80
N LEU A 28 24.36 -14.64 -35.73
CA LEU A 28 24.22 -14.18 -37.10
C LEU A 28 23.27 -15.04 -37.96
N LEU A 29 23.21 -16.34 -37.66
CA LEU A 29 22.33 -17.31 -38.34
C LEU A 29 20.93 -17.32 -37.77
N LEU A 30 20.78 -17.07 -36.46
CA LEU A 30 19.50 -16.91 -35.77
C LEU A 30 19.08 -15.44 -35.81
N ASN A 31 18.58 -14.98 -36.95
CA ASN A 31 17.96 -13.66 -37.05
C ASN A 31 16.67 -13.70 -36.22
N ALA A 32 16.82 -13.57 -34.88
CA ALA A 32 15.73 -13.64 -33.91
C ALA A 32 14.62 -12.63 -34.25
N ASP A 33 14.96 -11.52 -34.86
CA ASP A 33 14.01 -10.50 -35.25
C ASP A 33 12.98 -10.98 -36.29
N ARG A 34 13.26 -12.05 -37.05
CA ARG A 34 12.29 -12.72 -37.94
C ARG A 34 11.10 -13.30 -37.14
N TYR A 35 11.32 -13.68 -35.89
CA TYR A 35 10.29 -14.24 -35.05
C TYR A 35 9.49 -13.18 -34.29
N ARG A 36 9.93 -11.91 -34.32
CA ARG A 36 9.27 -10.79 -33.65
C ARG A 36 7.80 -10.70 -34.01
N THR A 37 7.45 -10.69 -35.29
CA THR A 37 6.06 -10.58 -35.74
C THR A 37 5.20 -11.75 -35.26
N LYS A 38 5.76 -12.97 -35.27
CA LYS A 38 5.04 -14.15 -34.75
C LYS A 38 4.81 -14.06 -33.25
N LEU A 39 5.82 -13.61 -32.49
CA LEU A 39 5.72 -13.41 -31.06
C LEU A 39 4.71 -12.32 -30.70
N VAL A 40 4.72 -11.19 -31.42
CA VAL A 40 3.73 -10.12 -31.28
C VAL A 40 2.33 -10.65 -31.52
N SER A 41 2.07 -11.29 -32.66
CA SER A 41 0.75 -11.85 -32.98
C SER A 41 0.27 -12.88 -31.94
N TYR A 42 1.20 -13.69 -31.44
CA TYR A 42 0.91 -14.65 -30.40
C TYR A 42 0.50 -13.98 -29.08
N LEU A 43 1.27 -12.99 -28.62
CA LEU A 43 0.99 -12.24 -27.39
C LEU A 43 -0.31 -11.42 -27.51
N GLU A 44 -0.55 -10.80 -28.68
CA GLU A 44 -1.82 -10.09 -28.96
C GLU A 44 -3.02 -11.04 -28.91
N GLY A 45 -2.89 -12.24 -29.49
CA GLY A 45 -3.93 -13.25 -29.43
C GLY A 45 -4.24 -13.75 -28.02
N LYS A 46 -3.25 -13.74 -27.14
CA LYS A 46 -3.39 -14.16 -25.74
C LYS A 46 -3.91 -13.05 -24.83
N THR A 47 -3.37 -11.87 -24.96
CA THR A 47 -3.72 -10.74 -24.08
C THR A 47 -4.96 -9.97 -24.55
N GLY A 48 -5.35 -10.14 -25.83
CA GLY A 48 -6.37 -9.31 -26.46
C GLY A 48 -5.96 -7.83 -26.55
N LYS A 49 -4.70 -7.51 -26.29
CA LYS A 49 -4.16 -6.14 -26.29
C LYS A 49 -3.10 -6.00 -27.38
N LYS A 50 -2.92 -4.81 -27.89
CA LYS A 50 -1.84 -4.48 -28.82
C LYS A 50 -0.49 -4.60 -28.11
N VAL A 51 0.44 -5.35 -28.72
CA VAL A 51 1.79 -5.58 -28.20
C VAL A 51 2.84 -5.01 -29.14
N GLU A 52 3.80 -4.31 -28.59
CA GLU A 52 4.95 -3.77 -29.33
C GLU A 52 6.24 -4.37 -28.79
N ILE A 53 7.13 -4.73 -29.72
CA ILE A 53 8.48 -5.20 -29.43
C ILE A 53 9.42 -4.42 -30.35
N GLY A 54 10.33 -3.65 -29.78
CA GLY A 54 11.29 -2.88 -30.56
C GLY A 54 12.31 -3.80 -31.25
N ARG A 55 13.08 -4.55 -30.48
CA ARG A 55 14.11 -5.45 -31.02
C ARG A 55 14.14 -6.78 -30.25
N LEU A 56 14.29 -7.86 -31.01
CA LEU A 56 14.49 -9.19 -30.47
C LEU A 56 15.92 -9.67 -30.83
N ALA A 57 16.68 -10.10 -29.83
CA ALA A 57 18.04 -10.58 -30.02
C ALA A 57 18.28 -11.87 -29.22
N VAL A 58 19.27 -12.66 -29.64
CA VAL A 58 19.79 -13.79 -28.87
C VAL A 58 21.17 -13.43 -28.36
N THR A 59 21.40 -13.67 -27.07
CA THR A 59 22.67 -13.42 -26.42
C THR A 59 23.22 -14.72 -25.81
N PHE A 60 24.55 -14.80 -25.67
CA PHE A 60 25.23 -16.01 -25.18
C PHE A 60 26.08 -15.76 -23.92
N SER A 61 26.07 -14.55 -23.39
CA SER A 61 26.79 -14.20 -22.17
C SER A 61 25.82 -13.56 -21.17
N PRO A 62 25.70 -14.05 -19.93
CA PRO A 62 26.42 -15.18 -19.29
C PRO A 62 25.87 -16.58 -19.61
N GLY A 63 24.94 -16.71 -20.54
CA GLY A 63 24.33 -17.95 -21.02
C GLY A 63 23.43 -17.65 -22.21
N LEU A 64 22.79 -18.70 -22.77
CA LEU A 64 21.83 -18.52 -23.86
C LEU A 64 20.60 -17.80 -23.35
N ALA A 65 20.33 -16.59 -23.87
CA ALA A 65 19.17 -15.80 -23.50
C ALA A 65 18.51 -15.15 -24.71
N ILE A 66 17.20 -14.96 -24.62
CA ILE A 66 16.43 -14.13 -25.52
C ILE A 66 16.32 -12.76 -24.86
N GLN A 67 16.79 -11.73 -25.56
CA GLN A 67 16.68 -10.35 -25.14
C GLN A 67 15.61 -9.65 -25.96
N VAL A 68 14.66 -9.02 -25.26
CA VAL A 68 13.60 -8.22 -25.83
C VAL A 68 13.80 -6.79 -25.36
N ASN A 69 14.00 -5.85 -26.29
CA ASN A 69 14.11 -4.43 -25.97
C ASN A 69 12.82 -3.71 -26.37
N ASP A 70 12.48 -2.68 -25.59
CA ASP A 70 11.31 -1.83 -25.81
C ASP A 70 10.01 -2.66 -25.95
N PHE A 71 9.76 -3.49 -24.95
CA PHE A 71 8.50 -4.23 -24.86
C PHE A 71 7.39 -3.31 -24.34
N GLY A 72 6.22 -3.37 -24.97
CA GLY A 72 5.06 -2.59 -24.55
C GLY A 72 3.75 -3.30 -24.80
N VAL A 73 2.84 -3.20 -23.83
CA VAL A 73 1.43 -3.58 -23.96
C VAL A 73 0.61 -2.29 -23.95
N LYS A 74 -0.11 -2.01 -25.03
CA LYS A 74 -0.89 -0.77 -25.14
C LYS A 74 -2.16 -0.78 -24.32
N SER A 75 -2.47 0.37 -23.75
CA SER A 75 -3.79 0.65 -23.17
C SER A 75 -4.85 0.69 -24.28
N PRO A 76 -6.11 0.32 -23.97
CA PRO A 76 -7.22 0.66 -24.84
C PRO A 76 -7.27 2.18 -25.11
N PRO A 77 -7.78 2.62 -26.26
CA PRO A 77 -7.71 4.03 -26.68
C PRO A 77 -8.31 5.04 -25.69
N LEU A 78 -9.29 4.62 -24.89
CA LEU A 78 -9.95 5.46 -23.88
C LEU A 78 -9.14 5.61 -22.57
N PHE A 79 -8.05 4.84 -22.40
CA PHE A 79 -7.30 4.82 -21.15
C PHE A 79 -5.89 5.39 -21.35
N PRO A 80 -5.64 6.67 -21.05
CA PRO A 80 -4.29 7.20 -20.94
C PRO A 80 -3.59 6.66 -19.68
N PRO A 81 -2.27 6.49 -19.64
CA PRO A 81 -1.34 6.69 -20.75
C PRO A 81 -1.39 5.56 -21.78
N SER A 82 -0.67 5.74 -22.90
CA SER A 82 -0.71 4.83 -24.05
C SER A 82 -0.31 3.38 -23.80
N TYR A 83 0.32 3.09 -22.65
CA TYR A 83 0.78 1.74 -22.29
C TYR A 83 0.30 1.33 -20.90
N ILE A 84 -0.23 0.13 -20.80
CA ILE A 84 -0.47 -0.56 -19.51
C ILE A 84 0.85 -0.99 -18.90
N VAL A 85 1.70 -1.63 -19.73
CA VAL A 85 3.02 -2.12 -19.35
C VAL A 85 4.03 -1.66 -20.37
N LYS A 86 5.17 -1.14 -19.92
CA LYS A 86 6.33 -0.86 -20.75
C LYS A 86 7.58 -1.38 -20.03
N VAL A 87 8.45 -2.11 -20.73
CA VAL A 87 9.69 -2.65 -20.16
C VAL A 87 10.83 -2.28 -21.10
N ALA A 88 11.85 -1.61 -20.58
CA ALA A 88 12.99 -1.20 -21.39
C ALA A 88 13.75 -2.40 -21.96
N ARG A 89 13.96 -3.44 -21.12
CA ARG A 89 14.61 -4.68 -21.54
C ARG A 89 14.12 -5.86 -20.71
N ILE A 90 13.89 -6.97 -21.40
CA ILE A 90 13.57 -8.27 -20.82
C ILE A 90 14.67 -9.24 -21.25
N ASP A 91 15.35 -9.87 -20.31
CA ASP A 91 16.33 -10.92 -20.54
C ASP A 91 15.77 -12.26 -20.05
N ALA A 92 15.43 -13.15 -20.97
CA ALA A 92 14.91 -14.49 -20.69
C ALA A 92 16.02 -15.53 -20.91
N GLN A 93 16.66 -16.00 -19.84
CA GLN A 93 17.70 -17.00 -19.90
C GLN A 93 17.08 -18.40 -20.07
N LEU A 94 17.53 -19.13 -21.08
CA LEU A 94 17.02 -20.45 -21.45
C LEU A 94 17.85 -21.57 -20.82
N ASP A 95 17.20 -22.68 -20.47
CA ASP A 95 17.89 -23.90 -20.10
C ASP A 95 18.36 -24.66 -21.35
N VAL A 96 19.68 -24.67 -21.58
CA VAL A 96 20.29 -25.31 -22.74
C VAL A 96 20.03 -26.82 -22.78
N ARG A 97 19.95 -27.48 -21.62
CA ARG A 97 19.70 -28.94 -21.55
C ARG A 97 18.28 -29.26 -22.05
N SER A 98 17.31 -28.50 -21.62
CA SER A 98 15.90 -28.66 -22.06
C SER A 98 15.76 -28.41 -23.56
N LEU A 99 16.50 -27.45 -24.13
CA LEU A 99 16.51 -27.19 -25.56
C LEU A 99 17.00 -28.38 -26.38
N LEU A 100 17.97 -29.13 -25.88
CA LEU A 100 18.42 -30.38 -26.54
C LEU A 100 17.32 -31.45 -26.61
N HIS A 101 16.36 -31.38 -25.69
CA HIS A 101 15.16 -32.24 -25.66
C HIS A 101 13.94 -31.58 -26.36
N ARG A 102 14.17 -30.48 -27.13
CA ARG A 102 13.13 -29.70 -27.84
C ARG A 102 12.09 -29.06 -26.88
N GLN A 103 12.47 -28.81 -25.64
CA GLN A 103 11.64 -28.10 -24.67
C GLN A 103 12.23 -26.70 -24.43
N VAL A 104 11.38 -25.68 -24.47
CA VAL A 104 11.78 -24.32 -24.13
C VAL A 104 11.46 -24.09 -22.66
N VAL A 105 12.51 -24.00 -21.84
CA VAL A 105 12.38 -23.72 -20.40
C VAL A 105 13.13 -22.44 -20.10
N ILE A 106 12.43 -21.47 -19.49
CA ILE A 106 13.03 -20.23 -19.02
C ILE A 106 13.55 -20.46 -17.61
N LYS A 107 14.87 -20.36 -17.42
CA LYS A 107 15.54 -20.51 -16.14
C LYS A 107 15.47 -19.22 -15.32
N SER A 108 15.69 -18.07 -15.95
CA SER A 108 15.69 -16.78 -15.30
C SER A 108 15.05 -15.73 -16.23
N LEU A 109 14.25 -14.85 -15.64
CA LEU A 109 13.61 -13.73 -16.32
C LEU A 109 13.98 -12.44 -15.58
N VAL A 110 14.66 -11.53 -16.26
CA VAL A 110 15.03 -10.21 -15.70
C VAL A 110 14.26 -9.12 -16.46
N LEU A 111 13.54 -8.30 -15.72
CA LEU A 111 12.82 -7.13 -16.25
C LEU A 111 13.53 -5.85 -15.79
N GLU A 112 14.08 -5.11 -16.74
CA GLU A 112 14.75 -3.84 -16.48
C GLU A 112 13.80 -2.67 -16.72
N GLN A 113 13.62 -1.84 -15.70
CA GLN A 113 12.79 -0.64 -15.72
C GLN A 113 11.35 -0.90 -16.22
N PRO A 114 10.65 -1.91 -15.67
CA PRO A 114 9.24 -2.07 -16.00
C PRO A 114 8.43 -0.90 -15.46
N THR A 115 7.58 -0.32 -16.29
CA THR A 115 6.59 0.70 -15.90
C THR A 115 5.22 0.09 -16.11
N ILE A 116 4.39 0.10 -15.06
CA ILE A 116 3.02 -0.42 -15.06
C ILE A 116 2.08 0.72 -14.73
N ASN A 117 1.14 1.00 -15.62
CA ASN A 117 0.13 2.04 -15.43
C ASN A 117 -1.25 1.40 -15.40
N LEU A 118 -1.84 1.35 -14.22
CA LEU A 118 -3.18 0.83 -14.01
C LEU A 118 -4.15 2.00 -13.91
N VAL A 119 -5.15 2.00 -14.79
CA VAL A 119 -6.17 3.05 -14.86
C VAL A 119 -7.53 2.41 -14.69
N SER A 120 -8.28 2.88 -13.72
CA SER A 120 -9.65 2.47 -13.44
C SER A 120 -10.64 3.47 -14.02
N ASP A 121 -11.62 2.98 -14.75
CA ASP A 121 -12.82 3.74 -15.04
C ASP A 121 -13.74 3.67 -13.80
N PRO A 122 -14.14 4.79 -13.19
CA PRO A 122 -15.00 4.78 -11.99
C PRO A 122 -16.32 4.03 -12.16
N ASP A 123 -16.87 4.03 -13.36
CA ASP A 123 -18.14 3.39 -13.69
C ASP A 123 -17.96 2.16 -14.61
N GLY A 124 -16.71 1.74 -14.86
CA GLY A 124 -16.36 0.73 -15.85
C GLY A 124 -15.20 -0.19 -15.44
N PRO A 125 -14.55 -0.81 -16.43
CA PRO A 125 -13.45 -1.75 -16.20
C PRO A 125 -12.12 -1.04 -15.95
N TRP A 126 -11.13 -1.81 -15.49
CA TRP A 126 -9.74 -1.40 -15.53
C TRP A 126 -9.16 -1.49 -16.96
N ASN A 127 -8.13 -0.67 -17.25
CA ASN A 127 -7.47 -0.68 -18.55
C ASN A 127 -6.83 -2.04 -18.92
N PHE A 128 -6.56 -2.91 -17.97
CA PHE A 128 -6.01 -4.26 -18.19
C PHE A 128 -7.10 -5.32 -18.38
N GLU A 129 -8.33 -5.06 -18.01
CA GLU A 129 -9.43 -6.01 -18.22
C GLU A 129 -9.73 -6.21 -19.71
N ASN A 130 -10.14 -7.42 -20.04
CA ASN A 130 -10.45 -7.79 -21.41
C ASN A 130 -11.97 -8.05 -21.53
N PRO A 131 -12.73 -7.16 -22.22
CA PRO A 131 -14.18 -7.33 -22.35
C PRO A 131 -14.61 -8.45 -23.30
N GLY A 132 -13.67 -9.19 -23.93
CA GLY A 132 -13.96 -10.19 -24.95
C GLY A 132 -13.93 -11.63 -24.43
N PRO A 133 -14.58 -12.58 -25.17
CA PRO A 133 -14.57 -13.99 -24.82
C PRO A 133 -13.15 -14.57 -24.92
N GLN A 134 -12.63 -15.05 -23.81
CA GLN A 134 -11.34 -15.73 -23.73
C GLN A 134 -11.50 -17.20 -24.10
N ASN A 135 -11.66 -17.50 -25.39
CA ASN A 135 -11.84 -18.87 -25.91
C ASN A 135 -10.59 -19.46 -26.54
N THR A 136 -9.40 -19.18 -26.05
CA THR A 136 -8.20 -19.87 -26.51
C THR A 136 -7.54 -20.60 -25.35
N PRO A 137 -7.45 -21.94 -25.39
CA PRO A 137 -6.67 -22.69 -24.42
C PRO A 137 -5.23 -22.23 -24.49
N SER A 138 -4.74 -21.67 -23.42
CA SER A 138 -3.43 -21.08 -23.31
C SER A 138 -2.45 -22.11 -22.76
N THR A 139 -1.89 -22.93 -23.61
CA THR A 139 -0.69 -23.64 -23.29
C THR A 139 0.53 -22.85 -23.73
N PHE A 140 0.98 -21.90 -22.90
CA PHE A 140 2.33 -21.39 -23.01
C PHE A 140 3.23 -22.42 -22.33
N PRO A 141 4.19 -23.02 -23.02
CA PRO A 141 5.01 -24.09 -22.45
C PRO A 141 6.13 -23.56 -21.56
N PHE A 142 5.95 -22.45 -20.88
CA PHE A 142 7.02 -21.88 -20.07
C PHE A 142 7.10 -22.43 -18.65
N GLY A 143 6.01 -22.98 -18.14
CA GLY A 143 5.96 -23.65 -16.84
C GLY A 143 6.45 -22.77 -15.70
N VAL A 144 7.28 -23.33 -14.86
CA VAL A 144 7.88 -22.65 -13.70
C VAL A 144 9.19 -21.99 -14.11
N VAL A 145 9.29 -20.68 -13.92
CA VAL A 145 10.54 -19.92 -14.03
C VAL A 145 11.25 -19.97 -12.68
N SER A 146 12.48 -20.49 -12.65
CA SER A 146 13.20 -20.65 -11.39
C SER A 146 13.49 -19.33 -10.68
N ARG A 147 13.73 -18.25 -11.45
CA ARG A 147 14.02 -16.92 -10.90
C ARG A 147 13.43 -15.82 -11.77
N VAL A 148 12.68 -14.93 -11.17
CA VAL A 148 12.19 -13.69 -11.78
C VAL A 148 12.76 -12.51 -11.02
N GLU A 149 13.41 -11.60 -11.72
CA GLU A 149 14.02 -10.40 -11.13
C GLU A 149 13.45 -9.15 -11.78
N ILE A 150 13.00 -8.21 -10.95
CA ILE A 150 12.54 -6.88 -11.36
C ILE A 150 13.57 -5.87 -10.87
N ARG A 151 14.01 -4.98 -11.75
CA ARG A 151 14.97 -3.94 -11.44
C ARG A 151 14.44 -2.56 -11.82
N ARG A 152 14.45 -1.65 -10.86
CA ARG A 152 14.03 -0.24 -11.05
C ARG A 152 12.63 -0.12 -11.66
N GLY A 153 11.69 -0.92 -11.15
CA GLY A 153 10.30 -0.88 -11.59
C GLY A 153 9.57 0.37 -11.11
N HIS A 154 8.52 0.71 -11.82
CA HIS A 154 7.62 1.82 -11.50
C HIS A 154 6.17 1.38 -11.70
N VAL A 155 5.30 1.68 -10.74
CA VAL A 155 3.87 1.37 -10.81
C VAL A 155 3.06 2.60 -10.46
N THR A 156 2.03 2.89 -11.26
CA THR A 156 1.05 3.95 -10.98
C THR A 156 -0.37 3.42 -11.03
N LEU A 157 -1.23 3.94 -10.13
CA LEU A 157 -2.66 3.74 -10.18
C LEU A 157 -3.35 5.10 -10.27
N SER A 158 -4.27 5.24 -11.21
CA SER A 158 -5.07 6.45 -11.40
C SER A 158 -6.50 6.10 -11.80
N ASN A 159 -7.40 7.06 -11.64
CA ASN A 159 -8.76 6.96 -12.16
C ASN A 159 -8.87 7.70 -13.49
N LEU A 160 -9.76 7.25 -14.36
CA LEU A 160 -10.16 7.99 -15.53
C LEU A 160 -11.06 9.17 -15.11
N LEU A 161 -10.87 10.33 -15.72
CA LEU A 161 -11.77 11.46 -15.53
C LEU A 161 -12.98 11.37 -16.50
N PRO A 162 -14.12 12.00 -16.20
CA PRO A 162 -15.27 12.03 -17.11
C PRO A 162 -14.97 12.61 -18.50
N SER A 163 -13.83 13.29 -18.67
CA SER A 163 -13.34 13.84 -19.94
C SER A 163 -12.44 12.87 -20.73
N ASP A 164 -12.40 11.59 -20.35
CA ASP A 164 -11.47 10.59 -20.89
C ASP A 164 -9.96 10.97 -20.75
N ALA A 165 -9.68 11.91 -19.85
CA ALA A 165 -8.32 12.30 -19.50
C ALA A 165 -7.78 11.45 -18.33
N ALA A 166 -6.46 11.34 -18.23
CA ALA A 166 -5.85 10.74 -17.05
C ALA A 166 -6.18 11.59 -15.81
N GLY A 167 -6.81 10.98 -14.82
CA GLY A 167 -7.01 11.58 -13.52
C GLY A 167 -5.72 11.62 -12.70
N PRO A 168 -5.78 12.22 -11.51
CA PRO A 168 -4.63 12.26 -10.62
C PRO A 168 -4.20 10.83 -10.24
N VAL A 169 -2.89 10.62 -10.19
CA VAL A 169 -2.32 9.38 -9.67
C VAL A 169 -2.58 9.35 -8.15
N PHE A 170 -3.29 8.35 -7.67
CA PHE A 170 -3.57 8.17 -6.25
C PHE A 170 -2.63 7.18 -5.56
N PHE A 171 -1.98 6.31 -6.33
CA PHE A 171 -0.91 5.43 -5.85
C PHE A 171 0.25 5.42 -6.82
N GLU A 172 1.47 5.50 -6.28
CA GLU A 172 2.70 5.49 -7.05
C GLU A 172 3.79 4.75 -6.27
N ALA A 173 4.54 3.90 -6.97
CA ALA A 173 5.67 3.18 -6.40
C ALA A 173 6.87 3.28 -7.35
N HIS A 174 8.01 3.72 -6.84
CA HIS A 174 9.26 3.93 -7.58
C HIS A 174 10.37 3.03 -7.08
N ASP A 175 11.35 2.80 -7.96
CA ASP A 175 12.55 2.02 -7.68
C ASP A 175 12.25 0.64 -7.10
N ILE A 176 11.23 0.01 -7.68
CA ILE A 176 10.81 -1.32 -7.28
C ILE A 176 11.87 -2.31 -7.75
N SER A 177 12.40 -3.08 -6.81
CA SER A 177 13.28 -4.22 -7.07
C SER A 177 12.72 -5.45 -6.35
N SER A 178 12.62 -6.54 -7.08
CA SER A 178 12.08 -7.79 -6.55
C SER A 178 12.85 -8.97 -7.11
N GLU A 179 13.08 -9.96 -6.28
CA GLU A 179 13.63 -11.24 -6.68
C GLU A 179 12.67 -12.32 -6.19
N LEU A 180 12.10 -13.06 -7.14
CA LEU A 180 11.13 -14.12 -6.89
C LEU A 180 11.69 -15.44 -7.38
N GLU A 181 11.50 -16.49 -6.62
CA GLU A 181 11.89 -17.85 -6.96
C GLU A 181 10.67 -18.73 -7.24
N ASN A 182 10.87 -19.71 -8.13
CA ASN A 182 9.88 -20.72 -8.46
C ASN A 182 8.51 -20.18 -8.92
N VAL A 183 8.55 -19.12 -9.76
CA VAL A 183 7.34 -18.45 -10.24
C VAL A 183 6.65 -19.27 -11.33
N ASN A 184 5.41 -19.67 -11.10
CA ASN A 184 4.59 -20.30 -12.11
C ASN A 184 4.00 -19.25 -13.05
N VAL A 185 4.63 -19.05 -14.21
CA VAL A 185 4.25 -18.02 -15.18
C VAL A 185 2.97 -18.38 -15.92
N ASP A 186 2.65 -19.66 -16.10
CA ASP A 186 1.42 -20.09 -16.76
C ASP A 186 0.19 -19.63 -15.97
N ALA A 187 0.30 -19.56 -14.65
CA ALA A 187 -0.75 -19.05 -13.78
C ALA A 187 -0.98 -17.53 -13.89
N ILE A 188 0.05 -16.76 -14.23
CA ILE A 188 -0.08 -15.32 -14.49
C ILE A 188 -0.86 -15.06 -15.78
N ALA A 189 -0.68 -15.93 -16.77
CA ALA A 189 -1.32 -15.82 -18.08
C ALA A 189 -2.79 -16.30 -18.07
N ASP A 190 -3.20 -17.09 -17.08
CA ASP A 190 -4.57 -17.59 -16.94
C ASP A 190 -5.22 -17.08 -15.65
N PRO A 191 -6.15 -16.11 -15.73
CA PRO A 191 -6.87 -15.59 -14.58
C PRO A 191 -7.71 -16.65 -13.83
N ALA A 192 -8.02 -17.77 -14.47
CA ALA A 192 -8.73 -18.90 -13.86
C ALA A 192 -7.78 -19.86 -13.10
N SER A 193 -6.47 -19.75 -13.33
CA SER A 193 -5.48 -20.59 -12.65
C SER A 193 -5.47 -20.34 -11.14
N THR A 194 -5.47 -21.44 -10.39
CA THR A 194 -5.35 -21.43 -8.92
C THR A 194 -3.94 -21.66 -8.42
N THR A 195 -2.95 -21.70 -9.31
CA THR A 195 -1.59 -22.16 -9.03
C THR A 195 -0.51 -21.08 -9.20
N LEU A 196 -0.83 -19.81 -8.92
CA LEU A 196 0.19 -18.79 -8.85
C LEU A 196 1.04 -19.03 -7.60
N ASP A 197 2.24 -19.53 -7.78
CA ASP A 197 3.19 -19.78 -6.71
C ASP A 197 4.50 -19.05 -6.98
N GLY A 198 5.16 -18.64 -5.91
CA GLY A 198 6.45 -17.96 -5.94
C GLY A 198 6.73 -17.27 -4.63
N GLU A 199 7.97 -17.18 -4.24
CA GLU A 199 8.38 -16.46 -3.03
C GLU A 199 9.66 -15.67 -3.28
N GLY A 200 9.88 -14.65 -2.45
CA GLY A 200 11.07 -13.84 -2.59
C GLY A 200 11.03 -12.56 -1.77
N THR A 201 11.69 -11.54 -2.29
CA THR A 201 11.82 -10.24 -1.64
C THR A 201 11.35 -9.12 -2.54
N LEU A 202 10.83 -8.07 -1.91
CA LEU A 202 10.44 -6.82 -2.56
C LEU A 202 11.12 -5.66 -1.84
N LYS A 203 11.64 -4.72 -2.62
CA LYS A 203 12.11 -3.41 -2.14
C LYS A 203 11.48 -2.33 -2.99
N ALA A 204 11.13 -1.20 -2.39
CA ALA A 204 10.69 -0.02 -3.10
C ALA A 204 11.35 1.22 -2.47
N GLY A 205 11.90 2.10 -3.30
CA GLY A 205 12.55 3.32 -2.81
C GLY A 205 11.53 4.33 -2.27
N LEU A 206 10.43 4.50 -2.99
CA LEU A 206 9.35 5.40 -2.61
C LEU A 206 8.00 4.78 -2.97
N LEU A 207 7.05 4.84 -2.03
CA LEU A 207 5.64 4.63 -2.28
C LEU A 207 4.91 5.91 -1.89
N ARG A 208 3.92 6.28 -2.70
CA ARG A 208 3.03 7.41 -2.42
C ARG A 208 1.59 6.96 -2.57
N PHE A 209 0.77 7.27 -1.58
CA PHE A 209 -0.67 7.08 -1.61
C PHE A 209 -1.35 8.40 -1.22
N GLY A 210 -1.89 9.10 -2.20
CA GLY A 210 -2.30 10.48 -2.01
C GLY A 210 -1.12 11.36 -1.57
N SER A 211 -1.18 11.92 -0.38
CA SER A 211 -0.09 12.69 0.24
C SER A 211 0.74 11.88 1.25
N ILE A 212 0.38 10.64 1.54
CA ILE A 212 1.18 9.77 2.40
C ILE A 212 2.36 9.23 1.61
N GLU A 213 3.57 9.39 2.15
CA GLU A 213 4.79 8.84 1.56
C GLU A 213 5.40 7.79 2.48
N ALA A 214 5.77 6.65 1.91
CA ALA A 214 6.60 5.64 2.56
C ALA A 214 7.88 5.43 1.76
N LYS A 215 9.02 5.39 2.45
CA LYS A 215 10.35 5.26 1.85
C LYS A 215 11.03 3.98 2.33
N ASN A 216 12.00 3.52 1.55
CA ASN A 216 12.86 2.40 1.91
C ASN A 216 12.08 1.15 2.32
N LEU A 217 10.96 0.88 1.62
CA LEU A 217 10.17 -0.30 1.90
C LEU A 217 10.96 -1.57 1.58
N ILE A 218 10.94 -2.50 2.51
CA ILE A 218 11.49 -3.86 2.36
C ILE A 218 10.41 -4.83 2.86
N SER A 219 10.22 -5.93 2.13
CA SER A 219 9.26 -6.98 2.50
C SER A 219 9.69 -8.33 1.93
N SER A 220 9.34 -9.41 2.60
CA SER A 220 9.22 -10.73 1.97
C SER A 220 7.90 -10.77 1.21
N ILE A 221 7.89 -11.42 0.05
CA ILE A 221 6.69 -11.57 -0.78
C ILE A 221 6.45 -13.05 -1.06
N ARG A 222 5.21 -13.47 -0.96
CA ARG A 222 4.76 -14.81 -1.35
C ARG A 222 3.52 -14.72 -2.22
N LEU A 223 3.60 -15.37 -3.38
CA LEU A 223 2.48 -15.51 -4.30
C LEU A 223 1.83 -16.87 -4.04
N GLN A 224 0.54 -16.92 -3.78
CA GLN A 224 -0.20 -18.15 -3.55
C GLN A 224 -1.56 -18.06 -4.23
N ALA A 225 -1.80 -18.89 -5.24
CA ALA A 225 -3.06 -18.88 -5.99
C ALA A 225 -3.45 -17.46 -6.43
N ARG A 226 -4.47 -16.89 -5.81
CA ARG A 226 -4.95 -15.52 -6.08
C ARG A 226 -4.62 -14.54 -4.97
N GLN A 227 -3.64 -14.85 -4.15
CA GLN A 227 -3.26 -14.04 -3.00
C GLN A 227 -1.79 -13.64 -3.10
N VAL A 228 -1.52 -12.39 -2.79
CA VAL A 228 -0.18 -11.86 -2.60
C VAL A 228 -0.02 -11.52 -1.13
N LEU A 229 0.97 -12.13 -0.49
CA LEU A 229 1.30 -11.90 0.91
C LEU A 229 2.61 -11.12 0.98
N PHE A 230 2.58 -10.02 1.71
CA PHE A 230 3.76 -9.25 2.08
C PHE A 230 3.95 -9.43 3.58
N THR A 231 5.07 -10.04 3.98
CA THR A 231 5.42 -10.26 5.38
C THR A 231 6.71 -9.52 5.71
N ASP A 232 6.95 -9.29 7.01
CA ASP A 232 8.11 -8.54 7.48
C ASP A 232 8.25 -7.16 6.82
N VAL A 233 7.12 -6.53 6.50
CA VAL A 233 7.10 -5.19 5.91
C VAL A 233 7.76 -4.20 6.86
N LYS A 234 8.69 -3.41 6.35
CA LYS A 234 9.33 -2.30 7.04
C LYS A 234 9.40 -1.11 6.10
N ALA A 235 8.99 0.05 6.56
CA ALA A 235 9.05 1.30 5.79
C ALA A 235 9.21 2.50 6.73
N GLU A 236 9.80 3.56 6.22
CA GLU A 236 9.85 4.87 6.85
C GLU A 236 8.72 5.72 6.30
N THR A 237 7.91 6.33 7.15
CA THR A 237 6.78 7.17 6.72
C THR A 237 6.50 8.28 7.70
N ASP A 238 6.19 9.47 7.21
CA ASP A 238 5.77 10.65 7.98
C ASP A 238 6.65 10.92 9.21
N GLY A 239 7.97 10.77 9.04
CA GLY A 239 8.96 11.00 10.10
C GLY A 239 9.03 9.92 11.17
N GLY A 240 8.35 8.79 10.99
CA GLY A 240 8.40 7.60 11.83
C GLY A 240 8.63 6.33 11.03
N ASN A 241 8.31 5.20 11.63
CA ASN A 241 8.47 3.88 11.03
C ASN A 241 7.16 3.11 11.08
N ALA A 242 6.89 2.35 10.02
CA ALA A 242 5.81 1.38 9.95
C ALA A 242 6.38 -0.02 9.72
N THR A 243 5.79 -1.00 10.40
CA THR A 243 6.12 -2.43 10.22
C THR A 243 4.83 -3.22 10.18
N GLY A 244 4.82 -4.41 9.57
CA GLY A 244 3.62 -5.22 9.56
C GLY A 244 3.55 -6.24 8.45
N GLU A 245 2.31 -6.60 8.11
CA GLU A 245 1.98 -7.55 7.06
C GLU A 245 0.84 -7.00 6.21
N LEU A 246 0.82 -7.34 4.93
CA LEU A 246 -0.25 -7.01 4.00
C LEU A 246 -0.60 -8.24 3.16
N SER A 247 -1.87 -8.55 3.09
CA SER A 247 -2.41 -9.59 2.23
C SER A 247 -3.36 -8.97 1.22
N ILE A 248 -3.14 -9.22 -0.05
CA ILE A 248 -4.04 -8.81 -1.14
C ILE A 248 -4.58 -10.07 -1.78
N LYS A 249 -5.91 -10.21 -1.82
CA LYS A 249 -6.60 -11.33 -2.44
C LYS A 249 -7.37 -10.84 -3.66
N LEU A 250 -7.09 -11.45 -4.81
CA LEU A 250 -7.76 -11.18 -6.08
C LEU A 250 -8.95 -12.13 -6.24
N SER A 251 -10.16 -11.61 -6.34
CA SER A 251 -11.40 -12.39 -6.48
C SER A 251 -12.21 -11.87 -7.66
N GLY A 252 -12.01 -12.47 -8.84
CA GLY A 252 -12.71 -12.04 -10.06
C GLY A 252 -12.38 -10.59 -10.40
N LYS A 253 -13.38 -9.72 -10.39
CA LYS A 253 -13.24 -8.28 -10.64
C LYS A 253 -12.83 -7.48 -9.41
N ASN A 254 -12.97 -8.03 -8.21
CA ASN A 254 -12.71 -7.34 -6.95
C ASN A 254 -11.40 -7.80 -6.35
N ALA A 255 -10.73 -6.92 -5.67
CA ALA A 255 -9.60 -7.24 -4.82
C ALA A 255 -9.94 -6.85 -3.38
N SER A 256 -9.53 -7.68 -2.43
CA SER A 256 -9.64 -7.35 -1.01
C SER A 256 -8.26 -7.33 -0.38
N PHE A 257 -8.11 -6.53 0.65
CA PHE A 257 -6.86 -6.49 1.40
C PHE A 257 -7.10 -6.63 2.90
N LYS A 258 -6.07 -7.12 3.57
CA LYS A 258 -5.97 -7.13 5.04
C LYS A 258 -4.57 -6.71 5.42
N THR A 259 -4.46 -5.83 6.40
CA THR A 259 -3.16 -5.41 6.95
C THR A 259 -3.17 -5.46 8.46
N ASP A 260 -2.04 -5.85 9.03
CA ASP A 260 -1.70 -5.72 10.44
C ASP A 260 -0.45 -4.83 10.50
N ALA A 261 -0.62 -3.60 10.96
CA ALA A 261 0.42 -2.58 10.92
C ALA A 261 0.74 -2.07 12.32
N ARG A 262 2.03 -1.94 12.61
CA ARG A 262 2.56 -1.26 13.81
C ARG A 262 3.27 0.00 13.37
N MET A 263 2.95 1.08 14.02
CA MET A 263 3.48 2.41 13.74
C MET A 263 4.22 2.95 14.94
N LYS A 264 5.30 3.69 14.72
CA LYS A 264 6.08 4.33 15.77
C LYS A 264 6.62 5.67 15.33
N GLY A 265 6.26 6.72 16.06
CA GLY A 265 6.78 8.07 15.85
C GLY A 265 6.22 8.78 14.62
N ILE A 266 5.10 8.32 14.07
CA ILE A 266 4.43 8.93 12.90
C ILE A 266 3.99 10.36 13.24
N ASP A 267 4.28 11.31 12.37
CA ASP A 267 3.80 12.69 12.50
C ASP A 267 2.34 12.79 12.08
N VAL A 268 1.46 13.03 13.06
CA VAL A 268 0.01 13.07 12.83
C VAL A 268 -0.38 14.20 11.88
N ALA A 269 0.29 15.36 11.97
CA ALA A 269 -0.03 16.48 11.09
C ALA A 269 0.25 16.14 9.62
N HIS A 270 1.37 15.45 9.33
CA HIS A 270 1.68 14.96 7.98
C HIS A 270 0.69 13.90 7.52
N LEU A 271 0.40 12.90 8.36
CA LEU A 271 -0.57 11.86 8.03
C LEU A 271 -1.95 12.46 7.67
N LEU A 272 -2.42 13.43 8.46
CA LEU A 272 -3.71 14.08 8.24
C LEU A 272 -3.75 14.97 6.99
N MET A 273 -2.62 15.29 6.37
CA MET A 273 -2.61 15.99 5.07
C MET A 273 -3.23 15.14 3.95
N ALA A 274 -3.24 13.82 4.09
CA ALA A 274 -3.90 12.90 3.16
C ALA A 274 -5.43 13.02 3.18
N PHE A 275 -5.99 13.55 4.27
CA PHE A 275 -7.43 13.62 4.50
C PHE A 275 -7.87 15.09 4.52
N PRO A 276 -8.45 15.64 3.43
CA PRO A 276 -8.75 17.08 3.33
C PRO A 276 -9.55 17.63 4.50
N GLY A 277 -10.54 16.87 4.99
CA GLY A 277 -11.36 17.24 6.14
C GLY A 277 -10.64 17.20 7.50
N ALA A 278 -9.47 16.57 7.60
CA ALA A 278 -8.71 16.43 8.86
C ALA A 278 -7.43 17.27 8.91
N ARG A 279 -7.11 18.00 7.83
CA ARG A 279 -5.90 18.83 7.76
C ARG A 279 -5.84 19.86 8.87
N GLY A 280 -4.71 19.91 9.59
CA GLY A 280 -4.47 20.87 10.64
C GLY A 280 -5.30 20.68 11.91
N LYS A 281 -6.11 19.61 11.99
CA LYS A 281 -6.99 19.36 13.14
C LYS A 281 -6.27 18.74 14.34
N MET A 282 -5.15 18.06 14.11
CA MET A 282 -4.37 17.43 15.17
C MET A 282 -2.88 17.42 14.85
N THR A 283 -2.06 17.57 15.87
CA THR A 283 -0.61 17.41 15.80
C THR A 283 -0.15 16.38 16.82
N GLY A 284 1.12 15.99 16.77
CA GLY A 284 1.73 15.06 17.72
C GLY A 284 2.43 13.90 17.04
N LYS A 285 3.02 13.03 17.85
CA LYS A 285 3.68 11.80 17.40
C LYS A 285 2.85 10.57 17.76
N MET A 286 2.44 9.82 16.74
CA MET A 286 1.58 8.66 16.88
C MET A 286 2.40 7.36 16.94
N GLU A 287 1.98 6.48 17.79
CA GLU A 287 2.40 5.08 17.87
C GLU A 287 1.19 4.17 18.10
N GLY A 288 1.28 2.92 17.68
CA GLY A 288 0.22 1.95 17.93
C GLY A 288 0.13 0.86 16.88
N GLU A 289 -0.96 0.12 16.96
CA GLU A 289 -1.26 -1.03 16.09
C GLU A 289 -2.62 -0.84 15.44
N LEU A 290 -2.70 -1.17 14.14
CA LEU A 290 -3.93 -1.13 13.35
C LEU A 290 -4.09 -2.44 12.57
N LYS A 291 -5.28 -3.02 12.64
CA LYS A 291 -5.72 -4.13 11.81
C LYS A 291 -6.86 -3.66 10.95
N ILE A 292 -6.62 -3.51 9.66
CA ILE A 292 -7.57 -2.96 8.71
C ILE A 292 -7.80 -3.98 7.60
N ALA A 293 -9.04 -4.10 7.18
CA ALA A 293 -9.42 -4.85 5.99
C ALA A 293 -10.41 -4.02 5.17
N GLY A 294 -10.42 -4.26 3.86
CA GLY A 294 -11.30 -3.57 2.95
C GLY A 294 -11.30 -4.21 1.57
N GLU A 295 -12.17 -3.71 0.73
CA GLU A 295 -12.23 -4.09 -0.67
C GLU A 295 -11.65 -2.97 -1.53
N ILE A 296 -10.84 -3.35 -2.51
CA ILE A 296 -10.35 -2.42 -3.53
C ILE A 296 -11.43 -2.42 -4.63
N GLU A 297 -12.46 -1.64 -4.38
CA GLU A 297 -13.52 -1.41 -5.37
C GLU A 297 -13.23 -0.12 -6.14
N HIS A 298 -14.01 0.09 -7.21
CA HIS A 298 -14.04 1.35 -7.97
C HIS A 298 -14.63 2.50 -7.15
N SER A 299 -14.54 2.44 -5.83
CA SER A 299 -15.22 3.38 -4.94
C SER A 299 -14.58 4.77 -5.02
N ARG A 300 -15.45 5.78 -5.01
CA ARG A 300 -15.06 7.20 -5.07
C ARG A 300 -14.33 7.68 -3.81
N HIS A 301 -14.43 6.94 -2.72
CA HIS A 301 -13.84 7.28 -1.43
C HIS A 301 -12.97 6.12 -0.92
N PRO A 302 -11.65 6.33 -0.79
CA PRO A 302 -10.71 5.29 -0.34
C PRO A 302 -11.01 4.69 1.05
N LEU A 303 -11.83 5.37 1.85
CA LEU A 303 -12.21 4.94 3.20
C LEU A 303 -13.56 4.20 3.24
N GLU A 304 -14.34 4.24 2.16
CA GLU A 304 -15.59 3.48 2.07
C GLU A 304 -15.28 1.99 2.04
N GLY A 305 -15.98 1.24 2.88
CA GLY A 305 -15.80 -0.22 2.97
C GLY A 305 -14.65 -0.68 3.84
N LEU A 306 -13.89 0.24 4.46
CA LEU A 306 -12.87 -0.14 5.44
C LEU A 306 -13.51 -0.59 6.75
N HIS A 307 -12.96 -1.64 7.32
CA HIS A 307 -13.31 -2.10 8.67
C HIS A 307 -12.04 -2.57 9.38
N GLY A 308 -12.05 -2.46 10.70
CA GLY A 308 -10.88 -2.84 11.46
C GLY A 308 -10.92 -2.40 12.89
N SER A 309 -9.79 -2.57 13.57
CA SER A 309 -9.60 -2.16 14.94
C SER A 309 -8.14 -1.81 15.19
N GLY A 310 -7.90 -1.10 16.27
CA GLY A 310 -6.54 -0.80 16.69
C GLY A 310 -6.47 -0.12 18.03
N HIS A 311 -5.24 0.00 18.48
CA HIS A 311 -4.87 0.80 19.64
C HIS A 311 -3.90 1.87 19.18
N LEU A 312 -4.22 3.14 19.41
CA LEU A 312 -3.39 4.27 19.02
C LEU A 312 -3.09 5.15 20.22
N THR A 313 -1.87 5.62 20.31
CA THR A 313 -1.46 6.65 21.25
C THR A 313 -0.77 7.78 20.47
N VAL A 314 -1.21 9.01 20.71
CA VAL A 314 -0.59 10.23 20.19
C VAL A 314 0.02 10.98 21.35
N ARG A 315 1.29 11.36 21.25
CA ARG A 315 2.01 12.05 22.32
C ARG A 315 2.40 13.46 21.89
N ASN A 316 2.47 14.36 22.89
CA ASN A 316 2.92 15.74 22.74
C ASN A 316 2.23 16.45 21.57
N GLY A 317 0.91 16.41 21.58
CA GLY A 317 0.09 16.92 20.49
C GLY A 317 -0.84 18.05 20.90
N ASP A 318 -1.59 18.52 19.91
CA ASP A 318 -2.59 19.56 20.06
C ASP A 318 -3.78 19.30 19.14
N VAL A 319 -4.99 19.63 19.59
CA VAL A 319 -6.24 19.62 18.80
C VAL A 319 -6.89 21.00 18.92
N PRO A 320 -6.45 22.00 18.14
CA PRO A 320 -6.80 23.42 18.31
C PRO A 320 -8.31 23.70 18.32
N SER A 321 -9.09 22.95 17.51
CA SER A 321 -10.53 23.14 17.37
C SER A 321 -11.31 22.79 18.65
N LEU A 322 -10.79 21.86 19.46
CA LEU A 322 -11.50 21.41 20.68
C LEU A 322 -11.51 22.50 21.78
N ARG A 323 -10.47 23.36 21.85
CA ARG A 323 -10.31 24.31 22.95
C ARG A 323 -10.66 23.68 24.29
N LEU A 324 -10.08 22.51 24.53
CA LEU A 324 -10.52 21.55 25.53
C LEU A 324 -10.62 22.18 26.93
N ASN A 325 -9.55 22.83 27.37
CA ASN A 325 -9.52 23.47 28.68
C ASN A 325 -10.56 24.57 28.81
N ALA A 326 -10.65 25.48 27.82
CA ALA A 326 -11.60 26.60 27.88
C ALA A 326 -13.05 26.11 27.91
N ASN A 327 -13.39 25.11 27.11
CA ASN A 327 -14.74 24.58 27.04
C ASN A 327 -15.12 23.79 28.29
N LEU A 328 -14.22 22.97 28.85
CA LEU A 328 -14.47 22.24 30.08
C LEU A 328 -14.52 23.18 31.30
N MET A 329 -13.68 24.20 31.37
CA MET A 329 -13.72 25.21 32.42
C MET A 329 -15.06 25.99 32.42
N LYS A 330 -15.55 26.38 31.23
CA LYS A 330 -16.90 26.97 31.08
C LYS A 330 -17.97 26.02 31.57
N LEU A 331 -17.90 24.75 31.23
CA LEU A 331 -18.87 23.74 31.66
C LEU A 331 -18.88 23.54 33.17
N ALA A 332 -17.73 23.67 33.82
CA ALA A 332 -17.58 23.62 35.26
C ALA A 332 -17.95 24.93 35.96
N HIS A 333 -18.43 25.93 35.24
CA HIS A 333 -18.74 27.30 35.76
C HIS A 333 -17.50 28.03 36.35
N TYR A 334 -16.33 27.76 35.84
CA TYR A 334 -15.05 28.40 36.18
C TYR A 334 -14.76 29.62 35.28
N ASN A 335 -15.65 30.59 35.26
CA ASN A 335 -15.49 31.74 34.34
C ASN A 335 -14.42 32.76 34.79
N ASP A 336 -13.94 32.70 36.02
CA ASP A 336 -13.06 33.74 36.60
C ASP A 336 -11.56 33.38 36.51
N LEU A 337 -11.21 32.15 36.12
CA LEU A 337 -9.86 31.84 35.74
C LEU A 337 -9.74 32.18 34.26
N GLY A 338 -9.30 33.41 33.96
CA GLY A 338 -9.12 33.88 32.60
C GLY A 338 -8.38 32.85 31.75
N PRO A 339 -8.60 32.83 30.41
CA PRO A 339 -7.94 31.87 29.56
C PRO A 339 -6.46 31.91 29.86
N ALA A 340 -5.89 30.75 30.20
CA ALA A 340 -4.43 30.65 30.26
C ALA A 340 -3.88 31.31 29.01
N LYS A 341 -2.88 32.18 29.12
CA LYS A 341 -2.34 32.97 28.00
C LYS A 341 -1.93 32.11 26.80
N ASN A 342 -1.82 30.83 27.01
CA ASN A 342 -1.73 29.77 26.02
C ASN A 342 -2.80 28.77 26.42
N ASP A 343 -4.00 28.84 25.84
CA ASP A 343 -5.00 27.76 25.99
C ASP A 343 -4.56 26.60 25.11
N PRO A 344 -3.81 25.66 25.62
CA PRO A 344 -3.42 24.54 24.85
C PRO A 344 -4.58 23.55 24.90
N SER A 345 -5.20 23.32 23.76
CA SER A 345 -5.80 22.03 23.48
C SER A 345 -4.70 20.97 23.38
N SER A 346 -3.55 21.30 23.95
CA SER A 346 -2.34 20.47 23.98
C SER A 346 -2.49 19.39 25.03
N PHE A 347 -1.97 18.24 24.73
CA PHE A 347 -1.98 17.07 25.60
C PHE A 347 -0.61 16.40 25.64
N ASN A 348 -0.31 15.73 26.76
CA ASN A 348 0.87 14.86 26.88
C ASN A 348 0.66 13.59 26.08
N PHE A 349 -0.54 12.98 26.21
CA PHE A 349 -0.94 11.87 25.36
C PHE A 349 -2.47 11.80 25.17
N VAL A 350 -2.86 11.20 24.09
CA VAL A 350 -4.21 10.69 23.80
C VAL A 350 -4.05 9.22 23.45
N SER A 351 -4.70 8.34 24.19
CA SER A 351 -4.72 6.91 23.91
C SER A 351 -6.14 6.45 23.62
N THR A 352 -6.33 5.57 22.66
CA THR A 352 -7.65 5.07 22.29
C THR A 352 -7.62 3.66 21.73
N ASP A 353 -8.61 2.85 22.15
CA ASP A 353 -8.99 1.63 21.46
C ASP A 353 -10.10 1.96 20.47
N LEU A 354 -9.82 1.79 19.20
CA LEU A 354 -10.73 2.16 18.12
C LEU A 354 -11.25 0.95 17.35
N GLU A 355 -12.48 1.08 16.88
CA GLU A 355 -13.07 0.25 15.84
C GLU A 355 -13.48 1.13 14.68
N LEU A 356 -13.09 0.72 13.48
CA LEU A 356 -13.48 1.33 12.23
C LEU A 356 -14.53 0.44 11.56
N ASP A 357 -15.68 1.00 11.25
CA ASP A 357 -16.74 0.34 10.51
C ASP A 357 -17.28 1.29 9.44
N ARG A 358 -16.89 1.05 8.20
CA ARG A 358 -17.27 1.74 6.96
C ARG A 358 -17.26 3.27 7.05
N GLU A 359 -18.18 3.85 7.81
CA GLU A 359 -18.41 5.28 7.90
C GLU A 359 -18.20 5.86 9.30
N ARG A 360 -17.79 5.03 10.25
CA ARG A 360 -17.72 5.42 11.66
C ARG A 360 -16.47 4.91 12.34
N ILE A 361 -15.84 5.79 13.08
CA ILE A 361 -14.81 5.41 14.07
C ILE A 361 -15.47 5.39 15.45
N THR A 362 -15.37 4.27 16.12
CA THR A 362 -15.81 4.12 17.52
C THR A 362 -14.58 4.02 18.42
N SER A 363 -14.43 4.95 19.34
CA SER A 363 -13.45 4.90 20.41
C SER A 363 -14.10 4.23 21.63
N LYS A 364 -13.76 2.97 21.89
CA LYS A 364 -14.31 2.22 23.04
C LYS A 364 -13.79 2.77 24.35
N VAL A 365 -12.53 3.14 24.36
CA VAL A 365 -11.85 3.82 25.44
C VAL A 365 -11.06 4.95 24.82
N ILE A 366 -11.18 6.13 25.37
CA ILE A 366 -10.30 7.26 25.07
C ILE A 366 -9.81 7.82 26.40
N ASP A 367 -8.51 7.93 26.51
CA ASP A 367 -7.81 8.49 27.68
C ASP A 367 -6.97 9.67 27.17
N ILE A 368 -7.19 10.85 27.74
CA ILE A 368 -6.48 12.08 27.40
C ILE A 368 -5.84 12.64 28.65
N ASP A 369 -4.52 12.67 28.69
CA ASP A 369 -3.72 13.41 29.67
C ASP A 369 -3.41 14.79 29.09
N GLY A 370 -4.19 15.78 29.47
CA GLY A 370 -4.02 17.17 29.07
C GLY A 370 -3.30 18.01 30.11
N TYR A 371 -2.92 19.23 29.73
CA TYR A 371 -2.30 20.17 30.68
C TYR A 371 -3.35 20.75 31.63
N GLY A 372 -3.53 20.05 32.77
CA GLY A 372 -4.47 20.44 33.83
C GLY A 372 -5.88 19.88 33.68
N VAL A 373 -6.12 19.06 32.68
CA VAL A 373 -7.38 18.37 32.46
C VAL A 373 -7.13 16.96 31.98
N ASP A 374 -7.63 15.97 32.69
CA ASP A 374 -7.63 14.58 32.29
C ASP A 374 -9.04 14.18 31.84
N LEU A 375 -9.15 13.37 30.82
CA LEU A 375 -10.41 12.90 30.25
C LEU A 375 -10.40 11.40 30.07
N ASP A 376 -11.41 10.74 30.62
CA ASP A 376 -11.73 9.35 30.35
C ASP A 376 -13.10 9.26 29.69
N GLY A 377 -13.19 8.52 28.59
CA GLY A 377 -14.45 8.45 27.89
C GLY A 377 -14.52 7.41 26.78
N SER A 378 -15.58 7.52 26.02
CA SER A 378 -15.82 6.73 24.80
C SER A 378 -16.71 7.55 23.87
N GLY A 379 -16.72 7.17 22.59
CA GLY A 379 -17.56 7.88 21.64
C GLY A 379 -17.37 7.46 20.21
N THR A 380 -17.94 8.25 19.32
CA THR A 380 -17.90 7.99 17.89
C THR A 380 -17.64 9.25 17.09
N VAL A 381 -16.99 9.07 15.93
CA VAL A 381 -16.87 10.07 14.86
C VAL A 381 -17.45 9.49 13.59
N SER A 382 -18.36 10.22 12.93
CA SER A 382 -18.82 9.87 11.59
C SER A 382 -17.80 10.31 10.55
N LEU A 383 -17.53 9.46 9.55
CA LEU A 383 -16.65 9.75 8.40
C LEU A 383 -17.45 10.10 7.13
N SER A 384 -18.79 10.01 7.17
CA SER A 384 -19.69 10.19 6.02
C SER A 384 -20.02 11.65 5.70
N GLY A 385 -19.01 12.52 5.76
CA GLY A 385 -19.13 13.92 5.33
C GLY A 385 -19.78 14.89 6.33
N SER A 386 -20.39 14.41 7.43
CA SER A 386 -20.92 15.24 8.51
C SER A 386 -19.90 15.49 9.61
N ASP A 387 -18.85 14.65 9.72
CA ASP A 387 -17.80 14.69 10.76
C ASP A 387 -18.38 14.83 12.18
N GLU A 388 -19.55 14.22 12.42
CA GLU A 388 -20.28 14.35 13.66
C GLU A 388 -19.56 13.64 14.82
N LEU A 389 -19.44 14.37 15.92
CA LEU A 389 -18.89 13.89 17.16
C LEU A 389 -20.00 13.47 18.13
N ASN A 390 -19.78 12.35 18.83
CA ASN A 390 -20.62 11.92 19.93
C ASN A 390 -19.75 11.23 20.98
N TYR A 391 -19.11 12.03 21.84
CA TYR A 391 -18.24 11.55 22.91
C TYR A 391 -18.83 11.86 24.28
N GLN A 392 -18.67 10.94 25.20
CA GLN A 392 -19.09 11.10 26.59
C GLN A 392 -18.07 10.50 27.54
N GLY A 393 -17.99 11.06 28.73
CA GLY A 393 -17.04 10.56 29.73
C GLY A 393 -17.01 11.40 30.99
N VAL A 394 -15.89 11.32 31.66
CA VAL A 394 -15.59 12.08 32.88
C VAL A 394 -14.37 12.94 32.63
N ALA A 395 -14.46 14.21 32.97
CA ALA A 395 -13.34 15.13 33.00
C ALA A 395 -12.87 15.34 34.40
N GLU A 396 -11.57 15.32 34.65
CA GLU A 396 -10.94 15.69 35.90
C GLU A 396 -10.10 16.94 35.74
N ILE A 397 -10.41 18.00 36.47
CA ILE A 397 -9.64 19.25 36.48
C ILE A 397 -8.85 19.34 37.80
N VAL A 398 -7.52 19.51 37.69
CA VAL A 398 -6.67 19.75 38.84
C VAL A 398 -6.76 21.21 39.25
N SER A 399 -7.33 21.49 40.45
CA SER A 399 -7.37 22.85 40.98
C SER A 399 -6.02 23.24 41.58
N GLN A 400 -5.29 24.11 40.90
CA GLN A 400 -3.98 24.62 41.36
C GLN A 400 -4.11 25.61 42.53
N GLN A 401 -5.29 26.08 42.88
CA GLN A 401 -5.50 27.04 43.96
C GLN A 401 -6.77 26.68 44.73
N GLY A 402 -6.72 25.89 45.74
CA GLY A 402 -7.68 25.60 46.81
C GLY A 402 -9.10 26.19 46.84
N PHE A 403 -9.60 26.79 45.78
CA PHE A 403 -10.84 27.57 45.68
C PHE A 403 -12.06 26.76 45.22
N VAL A 404 -11.89 25.49 44.90
CA VAL A 404 -13.05 24.66 44.48
C VAL A 404 -13.81 24.24 45.72
N THR A 405 -14.92 24.89 45.98
CA THR A 405 -15.82 24.49 47.08
C THR A 405 -16.69 23.30 46.62
N ASN A 406 -17.12 22.47 47.55
CA ASN A 406 -18.11 21.42 47.31
C ASN A 406 -19.41 21.93 46.62
N LEU A 407 -19.70 23.21 46.75
CA LEU A 407 -20.82 23.86 46.09
C LEU A 407 -20.64 23.95 44.58
N ILE A 408 -19.44 24.35 44.12
CA ILE A 408 -19.10 24.43 42.68
C ILE A 408 -19.10 23.02 42.06
N ALA A 409 -18.55 22.03 42.77
CA ALA A 409 -18.58 20.65 42.34
C ALA A 409 -20.02 20.13 42.14
N ARG A 410 -20.94 20.46 43.05
CA ARG A 410 -22.37 20.12 42.95
C ARG A 410 -23.06 20.84 41.79
N LEU A 411 -22.76 22.12 41.59
CA LEU A 411 -23.32 22.90 40.45
C LEU A 411 -22.85 22.33 39.10
N ALA A 412 -21.61 21.89 39.01
CA ALA A 412 -21.08 21.19 37.83
C ALA A 412 -21.65 19.76 37.71
N GLY A 413 -22.38 19.26 38.71
CA GLY A 413 -22.88 17.87 38.75
C GLY A 413 -21.78 16.84 39.01
N GLY A 414 -20.63 17.31 39.49
CA GLY A 414 -19.44 16.52 39.76
C GLY A 414 -19.18 16.26 41.25
N THR A 415 -18.01 15.73 41.52
CA THR A 415 -17.47 15.45 42.87
C THR A 415 -16.10 16.09 43.01
N LEU A 416 -15.80 16.59 44.19
CA LEU A 416 -14.48 17.08 44.56
C LEU A 416 -13.82 16.04 45.46
N LYS A 417 -12.68 15.53 45.07
CA LYS A 417 -11.84 14.64 45.83
C LYS A 417 -10.38 15.00 45.64
N ASP A 418 -9.61 15.11 46.68
CA ASP A 418 -8.16 15.36 46.65
C ASP A 418 -7.75 16.54 45.74
N SER A 419 -8.50 17.64 45.81
CA SER A 419 -8.31 18.86 44.98
C SER A 419 -8.56 18.66 43.46
N LYS A 420 -9.12 17.50 43.06
CA LYS A 420 -9.56 17.23 41.70
C LYS A 420 -11.08 17.37 41.60
N LEU A 421 -11.54 18.16 40.61
CA LEU A 421 -12.94 18.27 40.29
C LEU A 421 -13.29 17.33 39.16
N SER A 422 -14.04 16.26 39.44
CA SER A 422 -14.53 15.29 38.47
C SER A 422 -15.98 15.63 38.06
N PHE A 423 -16.28 15.69 36.81
CA PHE A 423 -17.65 15.91 36.31
C PHE A 423 -17.89 15.20 34.96
N PRO A 424 -19.13 14.76 34.71
CA PRO A 424 -19.46 14.13 33.44
C PRO A 424 -19.57 15.17 32.33
N PHE A 425 -19.07 14.83 31.13
CA PHE A 425 -19.17 15.66 29.94
C PHE A 425 -19.77 14.90 28.76
N HIS A 426 -20.25 15.65 27.79
CA HIS A 426 -20.64 15.17 26.47
C HIS A 426 -20.10 16.16 25.42
N ILE A 427 -19.48 15.63 24.36
CA ILE A 427 -19.01 16.42 23.21
C ILE A 427 -19.80 15.94 21.99
N GLY A 428 -20.57 16.85 21.42
CA GLY A 428 -21.32 16.68 20.18
C GLY A 428 -20.88 17.70 19.13
N GLY A 429 -21.70 17.91 18.12
CA GLY A 429 -21.39 18.80 17.01
C GLY A 429 -20.44 18.16 16.00
N THR A 430 -19.56 18.93 15.40
CA THR A 430 -18.60 18.45 14.40
C THR A 430 -17.17 18.67 14.89
N ILE A 431 -16.19 18.06 14.22
CA ILE A 431 -14.77 18.27 14.54
C ILE A 431 -14.37 19.75 14.44
N ASP A 432 -14.96 20.50 13.50
CA ASP A 432 -14.69 21.94 13.33
C ASP A 432 -15.46 22.83 14.31
N SER A 433 -16.59 22.35 14.79
CA SER A 433 -17.49 23.09 15.69
C SER A 433 -17.99 22.19 16.81
N PRO A 434 -17.10 21.77 17.74
CA PRO A 434 -17.47 20.87 18.84
C PRO A 434 -18.36 21.60 19.85
N VAL A 435 -19.41 20.95 20.30
CA VAL A 435 -20.35 21.44 21.31
C VAL A 435 -20.18 20.65 22.60
N PHE A 436 -19.75 21.34 23.64
CA PHE A 436 -19.57 20.74 24.97
C PHE A 436 -20.85 20.93 25.79
N ALA A 437 -21.32 19.84 26.36
CA ALA A 437 -22.50 19.81 27.22
C ALA A 437 -22.20 19.00 28.50
N LYS A 438 -23.03 19.22 29.52
CA LYS A 438 -22.99 18.44 30.75
C LYS A 438 -23.47 17.02 30.46
N GLY A 439 -22.68 16.04 30.81
CA GLY A 439 -23.06 14.64 30.65
C GLY A 439 -24.16 14.24 31.63
N SER A 440 -24.98 13.29 31.23
CA SER A 440 -25.87 12.62 32.19
C SER A 440 -25.01 11.69 33.09
N LYS A 441 -25.36 11.56 34.38
CA LYS A 441 -24.71 10.59 35.26
C LYS A 441 -24.94 9.18 34.71
N GLY A 442 -24.03 8.70 33.87
CA GLY A 442 -24.04 7.37 33.31
C GLY A 442 -23.79 6.36 34.44
N LYS A 443 -24.51 5.23 34.42
CA LYS A 443 -24.16 4.06 35.22
C LYS A 443 -22.72 3.68 34.89
N LYS A 444 -21.88 3.48 35.94
CA LYS A 444 -20.57 2.87 35.80
C LYS A 444 -20.73 1.59 34.97
N VAL A 445 -20.09 1.52 33.85
CA VAL A 445 -19.84 0.26 33.16
C VAL A 445 -18.78 -0.46 33.99
N ASN A 446 -19.20 -1.56 34.65
CA ASN A 446 -18.30 -2.48 35.37
C ASN A 446 -17.49 -3.29 34.38
#